data_953a0c79a5ca5990d145b60365998d8a
#
_entry.id   953a0c79a5ca5990d145b60365998d8a
#
_cell.length_a   1.000
_cell.length_b   1.000
_cell.length_c   1.000
_cell.angle_alpha   90.00
_cell.angle_beta   90.00
_cell.angle_gamma   90.00
#
_symmetry.space_group_name_H-M   'P 1'
#
loop_
_entity.id
_entity.type
_entity.pdbx_description
1 polymer ?
#
loop_
_entity_poly.entity_id
_entity_poly.type
_entity_poly.pdbx_seq_one_letter_code
_entity_poly.pdbx_strand_id
1 'polypeptide(L)'
;MSLTRPPFDPELEAALSVLAEAMPPTITPEMIPIMRQAPVFEDAREVLTGAGLELRDVTIVSYDGAEIGLTAIKHAGRTGACPGMVHTHGGGMIFGDRW
;
A
#
# COMPACT_ATOMS: atom_id res chain seq x y z
N MET A 1 0.20 12.39 33.14
CA MET A 1 0.50 13.69 32.49
C MET A 1 -0.03 13.64 31.07
N SER A 2 -0.95 14.51 30.71
CA SER A 2 -1.35 14.69 29.32
C SER A 2 -0.32 15.56 28.63
N LEU A 3 0.39 15.02 27.66
CA LEU A 3 1.31 15.82 26.85
C LEU A 3 0.48 16.65 25.86
N THR A 4 0.69 17.95 25.87
CA THR A 4 0.09 18.83 24.87
C THR A 4 0.74 18.54 23.52
N ARG A 5 -0.06 18.26 22.48
CA ARG A 5 0.45 18.09 21.12
C ARG A 5 1.06 19.41 20.63
N PRO A 6 2.19 19.38 19.94
CA PRO A 6 2.69 20.57 19.26
C PRO A 6 1.69 21.03 18.20
N PRO A 7 1.65 22.32 17.85
CA PRO A 7 0.82 22.78 16.74
C PRO A 7 1.30 22.18 15.44
N PHE A 8 0.37 21.89 14.53
CA PHE A 8 0.70 21.50 13.17
C PHE A 8 1.25 22.69 12.37
N ASP A 9 2.00 22.40 11.34
CA ASP A 9 2.25 23.36 10.29
C ASP A 9 0.91 23.79 9.66
N PRO A 10 0.62 25.09 9.48
CA PRO A 10 -0.69 25.56 9.02
C PRO A 10 -1.12 25.02 7.65
N GLU A 11 -0.17 24.81 6.73
CA GLU A 11 -0.44 24.28 5.39
C GLU A 11 -0.80 22.79 5.48
N LEU A 12 -0.07 22.02 6.27
CA LEU A 12 -0.35 20.60 6.50
C LEU A 12 -1.65 20.39 7.30
N GLU A 13 -1.97 21.28 8.24
CA GLU A 13 -3.21 21.23 9.00
C GLU A 13 -4.43 21.45 8.11
N ALA A 14 -4.34 22.37 7.15
CA ALA A 14 -5.41 22.60 6.18
C ALA A 14 -5.65 21.36 5.32
N ALA A 15 -4.60 20.72 4.81
CA ALA A 15 -4.70 19.47 4.05
C ALA A 15 -5.24 18.31 4.89
N LEU A 16 -4.80 18.18 6.13
CA LEU A 16 -5.28 17.16 7.06
C LEU A 16 -6.76 17.32 7.39
N SER A 17 -7.26 18.57 7.49
CA SER A 17 -8.68 18.84 7.75
C SER A 17 -9.57 18.31 6.65
N VAL A 18 -9.16 18.45 5.38
CA VAL A 18 -9.88 17.89 4.23
C VAL A 18 -9.88 16.35 4.27
N LEU A 19 -8.73 15.74 4.56
CA LEU A 19 -8.63 14.29 4.65
C LEU A 19 -9.45 13.72 5.83
N ALA A 20 -9.52 14.46 6.95
CA ALA A 20 -10.24 14.03 8.13
C ALA A 20 -11.77 13.95 7.94
N GLU A 21 -12.32 14.61 6.92
CA GLU A 21 -13.73 14.45 6.55
C GLU A 21 -14.06 13.05 6.00
N ALA A 22 -13.07 12.43 5.34
CA ALA A 22 -13.22 11.11 4.71
C ALA A 22 -12.63 9.97 5.56
N MET A 23 -11.83 10.26 6.57
CA MET A 23 -11.12 9.27 7.37
C MET A 23 -11.54 9.33 8.85
N PRO A 24 -11.71 8.17 9.50
CA PRO A 24 -12.02 8.16 10.93
C PRO A 24 -10.82 8.70 11.72
N PRO A 25 -11.08 9.40 12.83
CA PRO A 25 -10.02 9.99 13.66
C PRO A 25 -9.16 8.94 14.38
N THR A 26 -9.65 7.72 14.47
CA THR A 26 -8.97 6.59 15.11
C THR A 26 -9.37 5.30 14.43
N ILE A 27 -8.41 4.42 14.19
CA ILE A 27 -8.66 3.07 13.68
C ILE A 27 -8.94 2.16 14.88
N THR A 28 -10.10 1.50 14.89
CA THR A 28 -10.44 0.50 15.89
C THR A 28 -10.16 -0.92 15.35
N PRO A 29 -9.99 -1.93 16.23
CA PRO A 29 -9.76 -3.30 15.80
C PRO A 29 -10.83 -3.85 14.85
N GLU A 30 -12.09 -3.45 15.03
CA GLU A 30 -13.23 -3.88 14.21
C GLU A 30 -13.18 -3.32 12.78
N MET A 31 -12.48 -2.21 12.59
CA MET A 31 -12.31 -1.59 11.26
C MET A 31 -11.22 -2.28 10.43
N ILE A 32 -10.26 -2.95 11.07
CA ILE A 32 -9.10 -3.55 10.39
C ILE A 32 -9.50 -4.54 9.29
N PRO A 33 -10.43 -5.50 9.52
CA PRO A 33 -10.85 -6.44 8.47
C PRO A 33 -11.47 -5.74 7.25
N ILE A 34 -12.20 -4.65 7.48
CA ILE A 34 -12.84 -3.87 6.42
C ILE A 34 -11.77 -3.11 5.62
N MET A 35 -10.83 -2.44 6.30
CA MET A 35 -9.74 -1.69 5.67
C MET A 35 -8.82 -2.60 4.85
N ARG A 36 -8.59 -3.84 5.29
CA ARG A 36 -7.78 -4.82 4.55
C ARG A 36 -8.42 -5.32 3.26
N GLN A 37 -9.73 -5.20 3.12
CA GLN A 37 -10.45 -5.59 1.91
C GLN A 37 -10.58 -4.44 0.91
N ALA A 38 -10.38 -3.20 1.35
CA ALA A 38 -10.43 -2.04 0.47
C ALA A 38 -9.13 -1.95 -0.34
N PRO A 39 -9.20 -2.04 -1.68
CA PRO A 39 -8.01 -1.87 -2.52
C PRO A 39 -7.52 -0.42 -2.43
N VAL A 40 -6.19 -0.24 -2.45
CA VAL A 40 -5.59 1.10 -2.51
C VAL A 40 -5.76 1.70 -3.91
N PHE A 41 -5.61 0.87 -4.94
CA PHE A 41 -5.86 1.23 -6.34
C PHE A 41 -6.68 0.12 -7.02
N GLU A 42 -7.93 0.42 -7.37
CA GLU A 42 -8.81 -0.56 -8.03
C GLU A 42 -8.28 -0.99 -9.40
N ASP A 43 -7.71 -0.06 -10.17
CA ASP A 43 -7.29 -0.27 -11.55
C ASP A 43 -5.76 -0.44 -11.73
N ALA A 44 -5.03 -0.67 -10.64
CA ALA A 44 -3.56 -0.71 -10.69
C ALA A 44 -3.02 -1.69 -11.74
N ARG A 45 -3.59 -2.88 -11.84
CA ARG A 45 -3.18 -3.90 -12.82
C ARG A 45 -3.43 -3.45 -14.25
N GLU A 46 -4.57 -2.85 -14.53
CA GLU A 46 -4.94 -2.34 -15.86
C GLU A 46 -4.04 -1.18 -16.27
N VAL A 47 -3.81 -0.23 -15.38
CA VAL A 47 -2.91 0.92 -15.61
C VAL A 47 -1.49 0.45 -15.93
N LEU A 48 -0.94 -0.48 -15.14
CA LEU A 48 0.41 -0.99 -15.37
C LEU A 48 0.53 -1.78 -16.67
N THR A 49 -0.45 -2.61 -16.99
CA THR A 49 -0.47 -3.37 -18.26
C THR A 49 -0.62 -2.43 -19.45
N GLY A 50 -1.48 -1.41 -19.36
CA GLY A 50 -1.63 -0.37 -20.37
C GLY A 50 -0.35 0.46 -20.59
N ALA A 51 0.49 0.58 -19.56
CA ALA A 51 1.82 1.20 -19.66
C ALA A 51 2.90 0.27 -20.27
N GLY A 52 2.53 -0.89 -20.78
CA GLY A 52 3.47 -1.84 -21.41
C GLY A 52 4.27 -2.69 -20.43
N LEU A 53 3.73 -2.88 -19.22
CA LEU A 53 4.36 -3.72 -18.21
C LEU A 53 3.73 -5.11 -18.17
N GLU A 54 4.56 -6.13 -17.97
CA GLU A 54 4.13 -7.50 -17.66
C GLU A 54 4.14 -7.71 -16.16
N LEU A 55 3.05 -8.29 -15.65
CA LEU A 55 2.87 -8.60 -14.24
C LEU A 55 2.77 -10.10 -14.04
N ARG A 56 3.52 -10.62 -13.08
CA ARG A 56 3.47 -12.03 -12.69
C ARG A 56 3.29 -12.14 -11.19
N ASP A 57 2.20 -12.75 -10.77
CA ASP A 57 1.97 -13.07 -9.37
C ASP A 57 2.80 -14.28 -8.95
N VAL A 58 3.41 -14.20 -7.79
CA VAL A 58 4.24 -15.23 -7.18
C VAL A 58 3.84 -15.35 -5.72
N THR A 59 3.70 -16.57 -5.23
CA THR A 59 3.54 -16.84 -3.81
C THR A 59 4.85 -17.40 -3.27
N ILE A 60 5.32 -16.80 -2.18
CA ILE A 60 6.46 -17.31 -1.41
C ILE A 60 6.00 -17.73 -0.03
N VAL A 61 6.74 -18.63 0.60
CA VAL A 61 6.48 -19.08 1.96
C VAL A 61 7.44 -18.35 2.89
N SER A 62 6.90 -17.68 3.91
CA SER A 62 7.65 -17.03 4.97
C SER A 62 8.29 -18.07 5.92
N TYR A 63 9.21 -17.61 6.76
CA TYR A 63 9.90 -18.46 7.77
C TYR A 63 8.94 -19.09 8.77
N ASP A 64 7.77 -18.52 9.00
CA ASP A 64 6.71 -19.01 9.89
C ASP A 64 5.67 -19.90 9.18
N GLY A 65 5.85 -20.16 7.88
CA GLY A 65 4.95 -20.94 7.05
C GLY A 65 3.80 -20.15 6.41
N ALA A 66 3.68 -18.85 6.68
CA ALA A 66 2.66 -18.01 6.04
C ALA A 66 2.97 -17.79 4.56
N GLU A 67 1.93 -17.79 3.74
CA GLU A 67 2.05 -17.46 2.32
C GLU A 67 2.03 -15.95 2.12
N ILE A 68 2.99 -15.45 1.33
CA ILE A 68 3.11 -14.05 0.95
C ILE A 68 2.95 -13.92 -0.55
N GLY A 69 1.94 -13.17 -0.97
CA GLY A 69 1.71 -12.84 -2.38
C GLY A 69 2.59 -11.67 -2.83
N LEU A 70 3.33 -11.87 -3.90
CA LEU A 70 4.15 -10.87 -4.55
C LEU A 70 3.66 -10.64 -5.97
N THR A 71 3.93 -9.45 -6.52
CA THR A 71 3.80 -9.20 -7.95
C THR A 71 5.15 -8.79 -8.52
N ALA A 72 5.69 -9.58 -9.42
CA ALA A 72 6.87 -9.23 -10.19
C ALA A 72 6.44 -8.41 -11.41
N ILE A 73 7.06 -7.26 -11.61
CA ILE A 73 6.72 -6.32 -12.67
C ILE A 73 7.97 -6.06 -13.51
N LYS A 74 7.84 -6.13 -14.83
CA LYS A 74 8.91 -5.79 -15.78
C LYS A 74 8.32 -5.17 -17.05
N HIS A 75 9.15 -4.50 -17.83
CA HIS A 75 8.75 -4.09 -19.18
C HIS A 75 8.46 -5.31 -20.06
N ALA A 76 7.37 -5.23 -20.83
CA ALA A 76 7.01 -6.24 -21.81
C ALA A 76 8.17 -6.43 -22.82
N GLY A 77 8.42 -7.69 -23.18
CA GLY A 77 9.47 -8.05 -24.13
C GLY A 77 10.91 -7.89 -23.62
N ARG A 78 11.12 -7.46 -22.38
CA ARG A 78 12.48 -7.37 -21.82
C ARG A 78 13.05 -8.76 -21.57
N THR A 79 14.23 -9.02 -22.14
CA THR A 79 14.99 -10.26 -21.99
C THR A 79 16.34 -9.99 -21.30
N GLY A 80 16.92 -11.01 -20.71
CA GLY A 80 18.21 -10.93 -20.03
C GLY A 80 18.13 -10.39 -18.59
N ALA A 81 19.27 -10.41 -17.91
CA ALA A 81 19.40 -9.92 -16.55
C ALA A 81 19.32 -8.39 -16.50
N CYS A 82 18.71 -7.88 -15.46
CA CYS A 82 18.62 -6.44 -15.19
C CYS A 82 18.63 -6.18 -13.68
N PRO A 83 18.97 -4.97 -13.27
CA PRO A 83 18.78 -4.56 -11.87
C PRO A 83 17.34 -4.80 -11.43
N GLY A 84 17.17 -5.26 -10.20
CA GLY A 84 15.88 -5.48 -9.58
C GLY A 84 15.70 -4.57 -8.35
N MET A 85 14.44 -4.26 -8.04
CA MET A 85 14.06 -3.55 -6.84
C MET A 85 13.00 -4.38 -6.10
N VAL A 86 13.13 -4.49 -4.80
CA VAL A 86 12.07 -5.02 -3.93
C VAL A 86 11.43 -3.83 -3.22
N HIS A 87 10.11 -3.74 -3.32
CA HIS A 87 9.33 -2.73 -2.65
C HIS A 87 8.34 -3.39 -1.69
N THR A 88 8.21 -2.84 -0.49
CA THR A 88 7.19 -3.23 0.49
C THR A 88 6.29 -2.04 0.77
N HIS A 89 4.99 -2.28 0.82
CA HIS A 89 4.02 -1.21 1.09
C HIS A 89 3.98 -0.84 2.58
N GLY A 90 3.52 0.38 2.85
CA GLY A 90 3.23 0.86 4.19
C GLY A 90 1.84 0.41 4.70
N GLY A 91 1.32 1.08 5.72
CA GLY A 91 -0.01 0.84 6.27
C GLY A 91 -0.02 0.38 7.74
N GLY A 92 1.11 0.51 8.43
CA GLY A 92 1.23 0.23 9.87
C GLY A 92 0.92 -1.23 10.24
N MET A 93 1.12 -2.17 9.32
CA MET A 93 0.75 -3.60 9.45
C MET A 93 -0.77 -3.82 9.65
N ILE A 94 -1.58 -2.79 9.44
CA ILE A 94 -3.04 -2.81 9.64
C ILE A 94 -3.75 -2.96 8.31
N PHE A 95 -3.36 -2.19 7.30
CA PHE A 95 -3.98 -2.14 5.98
C PHE A 95 -2.95 -1.86 4.88
N GLY A 96 -3.44 -1.74 3.65
CA GLY A 96 -2.61 -1.55 2.46
C GLY A 96 -2.46 -2.85 1.68
N ASP A 97 -2.01 -2.72 0.47
CA ASP A 97 -1.74 -3.84 -0.42
C ASP A 97 -0.48 -3.60 -1.26
N ARG A 98 -0.20 -4.48 -2.18
CA ARG A 98 0.99 -4.44 -3.04
C ARG A 98 0.89 -3.50 -4.26
N TRP A 99 -0.23 -2.76 -4.36
CA TRP A 99 -0.51 -1.81 -5.45
C TRP A 99 -0.28 -0.35 -5.07
#